data_26c95ee3b690dc7bf13e4f087f14a50e
#
_entry.id   26c95ee3b690dc7bf13e4f087f14a50e
#
_cell.length_a   1.000
_cell.length_b   1.000
_cell.length_c   1.000
_cell.angle_alpha   90.00
_cell.angle_beta   90.00
_cell.angle_gamma   90.00
#
_symmetry.space_group_name_H-M   'P 1'
#
loop_
_entity.id
_entity.type
_entity.pdbx_description
1 polymer ?
#
loop_
_entity_poly.entity_id
_entity_poly.type
_entity_poly.pdbx_seq_one_letter_code
_entity_poly.pdbx_strand_id
1 'polypeptide(L)'
;MKNKFPYKGNIVTVTKDMCDMNGHMNVSYYSKVFDEGGFELYKDLGFSWDNETIRSEFSTFTLEENIRYLKENLLGEKIIPCYRIVNVNKKLIHQAAVLLNEKEEISAISEVLLIHIDMVKRKSTPFSDESYEKIRNLKESHDQLGDLEFEFRLKIKSP
;
A
#
# COMPACT_ATOMS: atom_id res chain seq x y z
N MET A 1 -5.83 -15.24 5.66
CA MET A 1 -5.64 -13.94 4.96
C MET A 1 -4.29 -13.30 5.30
N LYS A 2 -3.91 -13.18 6.59
CA LYS A 2 -2.64 -12.56 7.07
C LYS A 2 -1.37 -13.05 6.34
N ASN A 3 -1.25 -14.35 6.06
CA ASN A 3 -0.08 -14.92 5.39
C ASN A 3 0.00 -14.60 3.90
N LYS A 4 -1.04 -13.99 3.31
CA LYS A 4 -1.07 -13.56 1.91
C LYS A 4 -0.57 -12.12 1.71
N PHE A 5 -0.23 -11.42 2.80
CA PHE A 5 0.33 -10.07 2.82
C PHE A 5 1.70 -10.11 3.51
N PRO A 6 2.80 -10.22 2.76
CA PRO A 6 4.13 -10.47 3.33
C PRO A 6 4.72 -9.26 4.06
N TYR A 7 4.30 -8.05 3.71
CA TYR A 7 4.78 -6.83 4.36
C TYR A 7 3.79 -6.36 5.42
N LYS A 8 4.30 -6.02 6.60
CA LYS A 8 3.52 -5.51 7.72
C LYS A 8 4.08 -4.17 8.15
N GLY A 9 3.21 -3.19 8.27
CA GLY A 9 3.52 -1.92 8.89
C GLY A 9 3.55 -2.01 10.42
N ASN A 10 3.78 -0.87 11.05
CA ASN A 10 3.75 -0.76 12.49
C ASN A 10 2.32 -0.92 13.04
N ILE A 11 2.24 -1.38 14.28
CA ILE A 11 0.97 -1.37 15.03
C ILE A 11 0.58 0.08 15.29
N VAL A 12 -0.63 0.45 14.92
CA VAL A 12 -1.23 1.76 15.17
C VAL A 12 -2.34 1.58 16.20
N THR A 13 -2.31 2.35 17.29
CA THR A 13 -3.43 2.43 18.23
C THR A 13 -4.35 3.56 17.78
N VAL A 14 -5.64 3.28 17.65
CA VAL A 14 -6.65 4.28 17.30
C VAL A 14 -6.79 5.26 18.48
N THR A 15 -6.36 6.49 18.28
CA THR A 15 -6.36 7.55 19.29
C THR A 15 -7.61 8.42 19.17
N LYS A 16 -7.85 9.26 20.17
CA LYS A 16 -9.05 10.13 20.21
C LYS A 16 -9.09 11.13 19.05
N ASP A 17 -7.95 11.65 18.64
CA ASP A 17 -7.82 12.59 17.51
C ASP A 17 -8.04 11.90 16.15
N MET A 18 -7.94 10.58 16.10
CA MET A 18 -8.29 9.79 14.91
C MET A 18 -9.79 9.51 14.81
N CYS A 19 -10.56 9.68 15.89
CA CYS A 19 -11.99 9.39 15.92
C CYS A 19 -12.84 10.64 15.61
N ASP A 20 -13.93 10.41 14.90
CA ASP A 20 -14.96 11.43 14.70
C ASP A 20 -16.04 11.39 15.80
N MET A 21 -17.10 12.18 15.61
CA MET A 21 -18.20 12.26 16.57
C MET A 21 -19.03 10.96 16.68
N ASN A 22 -18.84 9.99 15.78
CA ASN A 22 -19.49 8.68 15.85
C ASN A 22 -18.71 7.72 16.77
N GLY A 23 -17.52 8.14 17.26
CA GLY A 23 -16.70 7.35 18.18
C GLY A 23 -15.83 6.28 17.52
N HIS A 24 -15.71 6.27 16.19
CA HIS A 24 -14.85 5.37 15.44
C HIS A 24 -13.83 6.14 14.58
N MET A 25 -12.82 5.46 14.09
CA MET A 25 -11.77 6.06 13.27
C MET A 25 -12.34 6.71 12.01
N ASN A 26 -12.07 8.00 11.85
CA ASN A 26 -12.51 8.79 10.70
C ASN A 26 -11.83 8.30 9.41
N VAL A 27 -12.56 8.37 8.30
CA VAL A 27 -12.12 7.88 6.98
C VAL A 27 -10.77 8.43 6.53
N SER A 28 -10.45 9.68 6.88
CA SER A 28 -9.16 10.31 6.52
C SER A 28 -7.94 9.60 7.12
N TYR A 29 -8.09 8.94 8.25
CA TYR A 29 -6.99 8.24 8.90
C TYR A 29 -6.69 6.87 8.29
N TYR A 30 -7.66 6.24 7.60
CA TYR A 30 -7.40 4.98 6.90
C TYR A 30 -6.36 5.17 5.80
N SER A 31 -6.56 6.18 4.93
CA SER A 31 -5.58 6.51 3.87
C SER A 31 -4.21 6.83 4.48
N LYS A 32 -4.17 7.64 5.55
CA LYS A 32 -2.92 7.96 6.25
C LYS A 32 -2.22 6.71 6.81
N VAL A 33 -2.94 5.81 7.47
CA VAL A 33 -2.37 4.57 8.03
C VAL A 33 -1.81 3.67 6.92
N PHE A 34 -2.53 3.57 5.80
CA PHE A 34 -2.05 2.81 4.64
C PHE A 34 -0.85 3.45 3.96
N ASP A 35 -0.78 4.77 3.86
CA ASP A 35 0.34 5.48 3.25
C ASP A 35 1.62 5.35 4.12
N GLU A 36 1.52 5.63 5.41
CA GLU A 36 2.67 5.61 6.33
C GLU A 36 3.16 4.20 6.67
N GLY A 37 2.32 3.17 6.55
CA GLY A 37 2.65 1.80 6.95
C GLY A 37 3.44 0.99 5.91
N GLY A 38 3.53 1.46 4.66
CA GLY A 38 4.12 0.71 3.54
C GLY A 38 5.64 0.74 3.42
N PHE A 39 6.36 1.31 4.38
CA PHE A 39 7.79 1.65 4.28
C PHE A 39 8.69 0.47 3.84
N GLU A 40 8.56 -0.71 4.44
CA GLU A 40 9.40 -1.86 4.10
C GLU A 40 9.15 -2.37 2.66
N LEU A 41 7.89 -2.34 2.21
CA LEU A 41 7.57 -2.67 0.82
C LEU A 41 8.22 -1.67 -0.15
N TYR A 42 8.10 -0.38 0.11
CA TYR A 42 8.68 0.65 -0.77
C TYR A 42 10.21 0.59 -0.80
N LYS A 43 10.85 0.27 0.32
CA LYS A 43 12.29 0.03 0.37
C LYS A 43 12.71 -1.12 -0.52
N ASP A 44 11.99 -2.24 -0.49
CA ASP A 44 12.27 -3.40 -1.34
C ASP A 44 11.97 -3.11 -2.83
N LEU A 45 11.03 -2.22 -3.12
CA LEU A 45 10.79 -1.71 -4.47
C LEU A 45 11.91 -0.78 -4.98
N GLY A 46 12.84 -0.37 -4.09
CA GLY A 46 13.93 0.56 -4.42
C GLY A 46 13.59 2.04 -4.20
N PHE A 47 12.48 2.33 -3.50
CA PHE A 47 12.09 3.68 -3.11
C PHE A 47 12.37 3.86 -1.62
N SER A 48 13.58 4.31 -1.27
CA SER A 48 13.90 4.64 0.13
C SER A 48 13.75 6.14 0.36
N TRP A 49 13.05 6.47 1.44
CA TRP A 49 12.98 7.84 1.98
C TRP A 49 13.75 7.87 3.30
N ASP A 50 15.07 7.71 3.27
CA ASP A 50 15.87 8.08 4.42
C ASP A 50 15.95 9.62 4.48
N ASN A 51 15.80 10.16 5.68
CA ASN A 51 15.74 11.60 5.91
C ASN A 51 17.02 12.37 5.51
N GLU A 52 18.05 11.67 5.05
CA GLU A 52 19.35 12.23 4.69
C GLU A 52 19.57 12.29 3.16
N THR A 53 18.92 11.43 2.40
CA THR A 53 19.01 11.43 0.93
C THR A 53 17.81 12.17 0.35
N ILE A 54 17.88 13.45 0.37
CA ILE A 54 16.87 14.34 -0.23
C ILE A 54 16.74 14.03 -1.73
N ARG A 55 15.62 13.38 -2.06
CA ARG A 55 15.09 13.15 -3.40
C ARG A 55 15.89 12.15 -4.24
N SER A 56 15.49 10.91 -4.19
CA SER A 56 15.85 10.00 -5.28
C SER A 56 15.42 10.64 -6.63
N GLU A 57 16.20 10.43 -7.67
CA GLU A 57 15.89 10.90 -9.02
C GLU A 57 14.53 10.37 -9.51
N PHE A 58 14.07 9.27 -8.93
CA PHE A 58 12.82 8.58 -9.25
C PHE A 58 11.97 8.35 -7.99
N SER A 59 10.65 8.36 -8.16
CA SER A 59 9.68 8.10 -7.10
C SER A 59 8.40 7.52 -7.69
N THR A 60 7.41 7.31 -6.86
CA THR A 60 6.05 6.96 -7.30
C THR A 60 5.04 8.00 -6.82
N PHE A 61 4.04 8.27 -7.66
CA PHE A 61 2.87 9.05 -7.29
C PHE A 61 1.63 8.17 -7.32
N THR A 62 0.72 8.39 -6.38
CA THR A 62 -0.59 7.74 -6.39
C THR A 62 -1.45 8.35 -7.49
N LEU A 63 -1.97 7.49 -8.39
CA LEU A 63 -2.93 7.87 -9.43
C LEU A 63 -4.36 7.64 -8.98
N GLU A 64 -4.61 6.48 -8.37
CA GLU A 64 -5.92 6.07 -7.90
C GLU A 64 -5.77 5.36 -6.55
N GLU A 65 -6.71 5.60 -5.65
CA GLU A 65 -6.87 4.85 -4.42
C GLU A 65 -8.33 4.42 -4.30
N ASN A 66 -8.54 3.18 -3.87
CA ASN A 66 -9.85 2.66 -3.51
C ASN A 66 -9.79 2.03 -2.14
N ILE A 67 -10.50 2.58 -1.18
CA ILE A 67 -10.61 2.02 0.17
C ILE A 67 -12.02 1.48 0.38
N ARG A 68 -12.11 0.25 0.90
CA ARG A 68 -13.35 -0.40 1.33
C ARG A 68 -13.31 -0.61 2.83
N TYR A 69 -14.30 -0.08 3.53
CA TYR A 69 -14.44 -0.20 4.96
C TYR A 69 -15.36 -1.38 5.26
N LEU A 70 -14.88 -2.38 5.97
CA LEU A 70 -15.60 -3.63 6.25
C LEU A 70 -16.06 -3.71 7.71
N LYS A 71 -15.26 -3.13 8.61
CA LYS A 71 -15.54 -3.03 10.04
C LYS A 71 -15.05 -1.70 10.56
N GLU A 72 -15.71 -1.16 11.55
CA GLU A 72 -15.23 0.02 12.26
C GLU A 72 -14.00 -0.31 13.10
N ASN A 73 -13.14 0.67 13.33
CA ASN A 73 -12.03 0.61 14.26
C ASN A 73 -12.32 1.63 15.38
N LEU A 74 -12.49 1.16 16.60
CA LEU A 74 -12.89 1.98 17.75
C LEU A 74 -11.69 2.57 18.49
N LEU A 75 -11.94 3.62 19.26
CA LEU A 75 -10.93 4.21 20.15
C LEU A 75 -10.25 3.15 21.02
N GLY A 76 -8.92 3.14 21.00
CA GLY A 76 -8.06 2.22 21.77
C GLY A 76 -7.77 0.90 21.09
N GLU A 77 -8.45 0.54 20.01
CA GLU A 77 -8.14 -0.65 19.24
C GLU A 77 -6.79 -0.53 18.54
N LYS A 78 -6.11 -1.67 18.40
CA LYS A 78 -4.85 -1.77 17.64
C LYS A 78 -5.10 -2.34 16.27
N ILE A 79 -4.51 -1.72 15.28
CA ILE A 79 -4.63 -2.07 13.87
C ILE A 79 -3.25 -2.20 13.24
N ILE A 80 -3.13 -3.07 12.24
CA ILE A 80 -1.87 -3.33 11.52
C ILE A 80 -2.15 -3.29 10.02
N PRO A 81 -1.55 -2.36 9.27
CA PRO A 81 -1.61 -2.39 7.81
C PRO A 81 -0.66 -3.47 7.26
N CYS A 82 -1.14 -4.25 6.29
CA CYS A 82 -0.36 -5.29 5.64
C CYS A 82 -0.47 -5.15 4.12
N TYR A 83 0.62 -5.40 3.38
CA TYR A 83 0.76 -5.03 1.97
C TYR A 83 1.24 -6.17 1.09
N ARG A 84 0.84 -6.13 -0.19
CA ARG A 84 1.41 -6.94 -1.27
C ARG A 84 1.30 -6.24 -2.63
N ILE A 85 2.18 -6.61 -3.55
CA ILE A 85 2.03 -6.25 -4.97
C ILE A 85 1.04 -7.22 -5.61
N VAL A 86 0.12 -6.66 -6.39
CA VAL A 86 -0.92 -7.41 -7.12
C VAL A 86 -0.59 -7.51 -8.61
N ASN A 87 -0.16 -6.40 -9.19
CA ASN A 87 0.18 -6.35 -10.60
C ASN A 87 1.22 -5.25 -10.87
N VAL A 88 1.94 -5.37 -11.99
CA VAL A 88 2.94 -4.40 -12.42
C VAL A 88 3.01 -4.36 -13.93
N ASN A 89 3.26 -3.17 -14.48
CA ASN A 89 3.70 -3.00 -15.86
C ASN A 89 4.93 -2.08 -15.92
N LYS A 90 5.38 -1.70 -17.11
CA LYS A 90 6.58 -0.85 -17.29
C LYS A 90 6.54 0.51 -16.59
N LYS A 91 5.39 0.98 -16.10
CA LYS A 91 5.23 2.30 -15.45
C LYS A 91 4.40 2.29 -14.17
N LEU A 92 3.58 1.25 -13.98
CA LEU A 92 2.57 1.21 -12.92
C LEU A 92 2.79 0.04 -11.99
N ILE A 93 2.53 0.25 -10.71
CA ILE A 93 2.42 -0.78 -9.69
C ILE A 93 0.99 -0.75 -9.15
N HIS A 94 0.32 -1.92 -9.13
CA HIS A 94 -0.93 -2.12 -8.40
C HIS A 94 -0.60 -2.80 -7.08
N GLN A 95 -0.81 -2.09 -5.99
CA GLN A 95 -0.63 -2.57 -4.63
C GLN A 95 -1.99 -2.81 -3.99
N ALA A 96 -2.10 -3.87 -3.21
CA ALA A 96 -3.20 -4.08 -2.28
C ALA A 96 -2.69 -4.05 -0.85
N ALA A 97 -3.50 -3.53 0.04
CA ALA A 97 -3.26 -3.55 1.47
C ALA A 97 -4.54 -3.94 2.22
N VAL A 98 -4.36 -4.52 3.40
CA VAL A 98 -5.44 -4.77 4.34
C VAL A 98 -5.10 -4.18 5.70
N LEU A 99 -6.11 -3.73 6.41
CA LEU A 99 -5.99 -3.32 7.79
C LEU A 99 -6.55 -4.42 8.68
N LEU A 100 -5.69 -5.02 9.49
CA LEU A 100 -6.06 -6.07 10.43
C LEU A 100 -6.29 -5.50 11.82
N ASN A 101 -7.35 -5.91 12.48
CA ASN A 101 -7.58 -5.64 13.90
C ASN A 101 -6.85 -6.65 14.81
N GLU A 102 -6.98 -6.52 16.14
CA GLU A 102 -6.33 -7.41 17.12
C GLU A 102 -6.79 -8.88 17.01
N LYS A 103 -7.95 -9.14 16.40
CA LYS A 103 -8.48 -10.49 16.14
C LYS A 103 -8.01 -11.05 14.79
N GLU A 104 -7.09 -10.37 14.11
CA GLU A 104 -6.63 -10.70 12.76
C GLU A 104 -7.74 -10.69 11.69
N GLU A 105 -8.83 -9.96 11.95
CA GLU A 105 -9.90 -9.75 10.98
C GLU A 105 -9.62 -8.50 10.15
N ILE A 106 -10.01 -8.54 8.87
CA ILE A 106 -9.86 -7.38 7.97
C ILE A 106 -10.91 -6.33 8.32
N SER A 107 -10.47 -5.15 8.76
CA SER A 107 -11.34 -4.00 8.98
C SER A 107 -11.44 -3.08 7.75
N ALA A 108 -10.41 -3.02 6.93
CA ALA A 108 -10.44 -2.29 5.65
C ALA A 108 -9.53 -2.95 4.62
N ILE A 109 -9.84 -2.69 3.34
CA ILE A 109 -9.02 -3.07 2.18
C ILE A 109 -8.68 -1.79 1.43
N SER A 110 -7.41 -1.60 1.08
CA SER A 110 -6.95 -0.54 0.20
C SER A 110 -6.33 -1.11 -1.07
N GLU A 111 -6.63 -0.49 -2.17
CA GLU A 111 -5.99 -0.72 -3.46
C GLU A 111 -5.44 0.60 -3.97
N VAL A 112 -4.20 0.60 -4.46
CA VAL A 112 -3.53 1.80 -4.97
C VAL A 112 -2.87 1.50 -6.30
N LEU A 113 -3.07 2.39 -7.27
CA LEU A 113 -2.27 2.44 -8.49
C LEU A 113 -1.19 3.52 -8.35
N LEU A 114 0.05 3.09 -8.36
CA LEU A 114 1.23 3.96 -8.30
C LEU A 114 1.84 4.10 -9.69
N ILE A 115 2.21 5.32 -10.07
CA ILE A 115 2.94 5.59 -11.32
C ILE A 115 4.37 6.02 -11.03
N HIS A 116 5.32 5.46 -11.77
CA HIS A 116 6.74 5.81 -11.69
C HIS A 116 7.02 7.18 -12.30
N ILE A 117 7.70 8.04 -11.55
CA ILE A 117 7.96 9.44 -11.87
C ILE A 117 9.46 9.74 -11.89
N ASP A 118 9.92 10.37 -12.96
CA ASP A 118 11.18 11.12 -13.00
C ASP A 118 10.95 12.44 -12.23
N MET A 119 11.60 12.56 -11.07
CA MET A 119 11.38 13.69 -10.15
C MET A 119 12.06 14.99 -10.64
N VAL A 120 13.04 14.88 -11.53
CA VAL A 120 13.70 16.04 -12.16
C VAL A 120 12.79 16.62 -13.24
N LYS A 121 12.30 15.78 -14.13
CA LYS A 121 11.40 16.19 -15.23
C LYS A 121 9.95 16.34 -14.81
N ARG A 122 9.58 15.84 -13.63
CA ARG A 122 8.19 15.83 -13.10
C ARG A 122 7.20 15.16 -14.06
N LYS A 123 7.64 14.06 -14.69
CA LYS A 123 6.85 13.29 -15.66
C LYS A 123 6.95 11.80 -15.40
N SER A 124 5.90 11.08 -15.78
CA SER A 124 5.93 9.63 -15.74
C SER A 124 6.98 9.07 -16.68
N THR A 125 7.71 8.07 -16.22
CA THR A 125 8.76 7.39 -16.98
C THR A 125 8.69 5.89 -16.74
N PRO A 126 9.08 5.06 -17.70
CA PRO A 126 9.21 3.63 -17.45
C PRO A 126 10.25 3.35 -16.36
N PHE A 127 10.06 2.28 -15.61
CA PHE A 127 11.13 1.70 -14.80
C PHE A 127 12.31 1.33 -15.69
N SER A 128 13.54 1.36 -15.18
CA SER A 128 14.67 0.70 -15.82
C SER A 128 14.38 -0.81 -15.95
N ASP A 129 15.04 -1.50 -16.87
CA ASP A 129 14.82 -2.93 -17.02
C ASP A 129 15.19 -3.69 -15.74
N GLU A 130 16.26 -3.29 -15.04
CA GLU A 130 16.67 -3.86 -13.76
C GLU A 130 15.60 -3.64 -12.68
N SER A 131 15.11 -2.42 -12.50
CA SER A 131 14.05 -2.10 -11.52
C SER A 131 12.76 -2.84 -11.85
N TYR A 132 12.37 -2.89 -13.12
CA TYR A 132 11.18 -3.62 -13.54
C TYR A 132 11.26 -5.12 -13.23
N GLU A 133 12.41 -5.75 -13.55
CA GLU A 133 12.63 -7.18 -13.24
C GLU A 133 12.58 -7.44 -11.73
N LYS A 134 13.19 -6.57 -10.93
CA LYS A 134 13.12 -6.67 -9.47
C LYS A 134 11.69 -6.63 -8.95
N ILE A 135 10.89 -5.65 -9.41
CA ILE A 135 9.49 -5.48 -8.99
C ILE A 135 8.64 -6.67 -9.48
N ARG A 136 8.88 -7.14 -10.70
CA ARG A 136 8.19 -8.31 -11.26
C ARG A 136 8.47 -9.58 -10.45
N ASN A 137 9.73 -9.84 -10.12
CA ASN A 137 10.11 -10.99 -9.30
C ASN A 137 9.48 -10.92 -7.90
N LEU A 138 9.43 -9.73 -7.31
CA LEU A 138 8.74 -9.51 -6.04
C LEU A 138 7.24 -9.83 -6.18
N LYS A 139 6.59 -9.34 -7.24
CA LYS A 139 5.17 -9.64 -7.54
C LYS A 139 4.95 -11.15 -7.70
N GLU A 140 5.81 -11.84 -8.45
CA GLU A 140 5.73 -13.30 -8.64
C GLU A 140 5.87 -14.06 -7.30
N SER A 141 6.74 -13.62 -6.41
CA SER A 141 6.84 -14.20 -5.05
C SER A 141 5.56 -14.02 -4.24
N HIS A 142 4.88 -12.88 -4.43
CA HIS A 142 3.59 -12.63 -3.79
C HIS A 142 2.47 -13.50 -4.37
N ASP A 143 2.51 -13.82 -5.66
CA ASP A 143 1.52 -14.71 -6.28
C ASP A 143 1.58 -16.13 -5.70
N GLN A 144 2.78 -16.60 -5.36
CA GLN A 144 2.98 -17.91 -4.72
C GLN A 144 2.29 -18.03 -3.35
N LEU A 145 1.93 -16.91 -2.72
CA LEU A 145 1.15 -16.89 -1.47
C LEU A 145 -0.34 -17.21 -1.69
N GLY A 146 -0.76 -17.37 -2.94
CA GLY A 146 -2.13 -17.69 -3.35
C GLY A 146 -3.01 -16.47 -3.56
N ASP A 147 -4.21 -16.73 -4.08
CA ASP A 147 -5.19 -15.72 -4.45
C ASP A 147 -5.82 -15.06 -3.22
N LEU A 148 -6.18 -13.80 -3.36
CA LEU A 148 -6.92 -13.05 -2.35
C LEU A 148 -8.41 -13.37 -2.44
N GLU A 149 -9.09 -13.40 -1.29
CA GLU A 149 -10.51 -13.77 -1.17
C GLU A 149 -11.47 -12.58 -1.44
N PHE A 150 -10.97 -11.55 -2.09
CA PHE A 150 -11.77 -10.40 -2.49
C PHE A 150 -11.42 -9.95 -3.91
N GLU A 151 -12.41 -9.36 -4.59
CA GLU A 151 -12.22 -8.80 -5.92
C GLU A 151 -11.50 -7.46 -5.87
N PHE A 152 -10.61 -7.24 -6.83
CA PHE A 152 -9.98 -5.96 -7.08
C PHE A 152 -10.91 -5.00 -7.82
N ARG A 153 -10.93 -3.75 -7.38
CA ARG A 153 -11.67 -2.64 -8.00
C ARG A 153 -10.82 -1.89 -9.02
N LEU A 154 -9.53 -1.78 -8.73
CA LEU A 154 -8.57 -1.14 -9.61
C LEU A 154 -7.93 -2.18 -10.54
N LYS A 155 -7.56 -1.74 -11.74
CA LYS A 155 -6.88 -2.58 -12.72
C LYS A 155 -5.87 -1.76 -13.50
N ILE A 156 -4.67 -2.31 -13.71
CA ILE A 156 -3.74 -1.78 -14.70
C ILE A 156 -4.37 -2.05 -16.08
N LYS A 157 -4.82 -0.99 -16.75
CA LYS A 157 -5.31 -1.10 -18.13
C LYS A 157 -4.10 -1.32 -19.04
N SER A 158 -4.21 -2.27 -19.96
CA SER A 158 -3.25 -2.38 -21.06
C SER A 158 -3.31 -1.09 -21.89
N PRO A 159 -2.17 -0.57 -22.35
CA PRO A 159 -2.13 0.60 -23.24
C PRO A 159 -2.86 0.33 -24.54
#